data_c3dd2b30fa0112812bf4c27bbca7f88f
#
_entry.id   c3dd2b30fa0112812bf4c27bbca7f88f
#
_cell.length_a   1.000
_cell.length_b   1.000
_cell.length_c   1.000
_cell.angle_alpha   90.00
_cell.angle_beta   90.00
_cell.angle_gamma   90.00
#
_symmetry.space_group_name_H-M   'P 1'
#
loop_
_entity.id
_entity.type
_entity.pdbx_description
1 polymer ?
#
loop_
_entity_poly.entity_id
_entity_poly.type
_entity_poly.pdbx_seq_one_letter_code
_entity_poly.pdbx_strand_id
1 'polypeptide(L)'
;MRWRLLMVGIAVIGVGGLIHYNLNTYRNQNEPRIYTLMPTKELVLTIEGNPEYTFDTALLTFHSVGRLLKLSPSYFSGRYDDWESRSDRSDQSTTVDYVRPVPETLSSLGTIRDTDTVTLRLQRRDKTRIAELRHQGPYASIPESILRLKQFIASRDHDIHGFYEEVYLIFEAMEQDPLKFETLLRFEVRPTSKIAGE
;
A
#
# COMPACT_ATOMS: atom_id res chain seq x y z
N MET A 1 -39.80 -21.86 -20.59
CA MET A 1 -38.41 -22.36 -20.72
C MET A 1 -37.42 -21.39 -21.34
N ARG A 2 -37.85 -20.36 -22.07
CA ARG A 2 -36.94 -19.37 -22.74
C ARG A 2 -36.35 -18.28 -21.84
N TRP A 3 -36.98 -17.96 -20.72
CA TRP A 3 -36.51 -16.89 -19.80
C TRP A 3 -35.29 -17.27 -18.94
N ARG A 4 -35.12 -18.56 -18.63
CA ARG A 4 -33.97 -19.03 -17.83
C ARG A 4 -32.64 -18.94 -18.62
N LEU A 5 -32.68 -19.12 -19.93
CA LEU A 5 -31.52 -18.98 -20.81
C LEU A 5 -31.06 -17.51 -20.96
N LEU A 6 -32.04 -16.57 -20.93
CA LEU A 6 -31.72 -15.12 -21.03
C LEU A 6 -31.01 -14.63 -19.78
N MET A 7 -31.42 -15.08 -18.59
CA MET A 7 -30.80 -14.68 -17.31
C MET A 7 -29.38 -15.24 -17.17
N VAL A 8 -29.11 -16.44 -17.64
CA VAL A 8 -27.75 -17.02 -17.64
C VAL A 8 -26.85 -16.27 -18.61
N GLY A 9 -27.35 -15.86 -19.77
CA GLY A 9 -26.59 -15.08 -20.73
C GLY A 9 -26.19 -13.70 -20.20
N ILE A 10 -27.09 -13.00 -19.51
CA ILE A 10 -26.82 -11.68 -18.89
C ILE A 10 -25.80 -11.81 -17.74
N ALA A 11 -25.90 -12.88 -16.94
CA ALA A 11 -24.93 -13.12 -15.86
C ALA A 11 -23.51 -13.39 -16.41
N VAL A 12 -23.39 -14.17 -17.49
CA VAL A 12 -22.10 -14.47 -18.12
C VAL A 12 -21.48 -13.22 -18.77
N ILE A 13 -22.30 -12.36 -19.39
CA ILE A 13 -21.83 -11.11 -19.98
C ILE A 13 -21.40 -10.13 -18.87
N GLY A 14 -22.12 -10.06 -17.75
CA GLY A 14 -21.78 -9.24 -16.60
C GLY A 14 -20.47 -9.66 -15.95
N VAL A 15 -20.26 -10.95 -15.73
CA VAL A 15 -19.02 -11.49 -15.15
C VAL A 15 -17.87 -11.33 -16.15
N GLY A 16 -18.08 -11.60 -17.44
CA GLY A 16 -17.07 -11.40 -18.49
C GLY A 16 -16.67 -9.94 -18.64
N GLY A 17 -17.63 -9.01 -18.57
CA GLY A 17 -17.37 -7.57 -18.60
C GLY A 17 -16.60 -7.07 -17.37
N LEU A 18 -16.92 -7.55 -16.17
CA LEU A 18 -16.19 -7.26 -14.94
C LEU A 18 -14.76 -7.81 -14.95
N ILE A 19 -14.58 -9.05 -15.45
CA ILE A 19 -13.26 -9.66 -15.60
C ILE A 19 -12.45 -8.90 -16.66
N HIS A 20 -13.04 -8.53 -17.80
CA HIS A 20 -12.36 -7.77 -18.84
C HIS A 20 -12.03 -6.35 -18.41
N TYR A 21 -12.91 -5.68 -17.68
CA TYR A 21 -12.66 -4.37 -17.08
C TYR A 21 -11.52 -4.45 -16.07
N ASN A 22 -11.52 -5.44 -15.18
CA ASN A 22 -10.43 -5.67 -14.23
C ASN A 22 -9.11 -5.98 -14.96
N LEU A 23 -9.10 -6.88 -15.96
CA LEU A 23 -7.90 -7.23 -16.72
C LEU A 23 -7.32 -6.04 -17.50
N ASN A 24 -8.15 -5.20 -18.11
CA ASN A 24 -7.67 -3.98 -18.77
C ASN A 24 -7.19 -2.92 -17.80
N THR A 25 -7.82 -2.79 -16.64
CA THR A 25 -7.34 -1.94 -15.56
C THR A 25 -6.00 -2.46 -15.03
N TYR A 26 -5.80 -3.77 -14.94
CA TYR A 26 -4.53 -4.40 -14.58
C TYR A 26 -3.44 -4.22 -15.65
N ARG A 27 -3.77 -4.23 -16.92
CA ARG A 27 -2.79 -4.15 -18.02
C ARG A 27 -2.08 -2.79 -18.11
N ASN A 28 -2.71 -1.71 -17.66
CA ASN A 28 -2.14 -0.35 -17.65
C ASN A 28 -1.50 0.03 -16.30
N GLN A 29 -1.38 -0.90 -15.34
CA GLN A 29 -0.93 -0.59 -13.97
C GLN A 29 0.59 -0.52 -13.79
N ASN A 30 1.37 -0.86 -14.82
CA ASN A 30 2.83 -0.76 -14.76
C ASN A 30 3.36 0.65 -15.11
N GLU A 31 2.47 1.61 -15.39
CA GLU A 31 2.87 2.99 -15.59
C GLU A 31 2.65 3.82 -14.32
N PRO A 32 3.59 4.71 -14.01
CA PRO A 32 3.44 5.61 -12.87
C PRO A 32 2.23 6.52 -13.06
N ARG A 33 1.53 6.81 -11.98
CA ARG A 33 0.37 7.72 -11.98
C ARG A 33 0.34 8.62 -10.75
N ILE A 34 -0.27 9.80 -10.88
CA ILE A 34 -0.55 10.70 -9.75
C ILE A 34 -2.07 10.77 -9.58
N TYR A 35 -2.51 10.57 -8.34
CA TYR A 35 -3.93 10.68 -7.99
C TYR A 35 -4.11 11.03 -6.51
N THR A 36 -5.34 11.19 -6.09
CA THR A 36 -5.66 11.54 -4.71
C THR A 36 -6.27 10.34 -3.99
N LEU A 37 -5.65 9.92 -2.90
CA LEU A 37 -6.24 9.00 -1.94
C LEU A 37 -7.30 9.73 -1.13
N MET A 38 -8.45 9.07 -0.96
CA MET A 38 -9.51 9.58 -0.12
C MET A 38 -9.17 9.34 1.36
N PRO A 39 -9.74 10.16 2.28
CA PRO A 39 -9.58 9.94 3.70
C PRO A 39 -9.96 8.51 4.08
N THR A 40 -9.15 7.90 4.95
CA THR A 40 -9.35 6.50 5.36
C THR A 40 -8.94 6.34 6.81
N LYS A 41 -9.73 5.57 7.56
CA LYS A 41 -9.35 5.15 8.91
C LYS A 41 -8.37 4.00 8.82
N GLU A 42 -7.32 4.09 9.60
CA GLU A 42 -6.18 3.17 9.56
C GLU A 42 -5.87 2.64 10.95
N LEU A 43 -5.56 1.35 11.02
CA LEU A 43 -4.84 0.76 12.14
C LEU A 43 -3.35 0.87 11.82
N VAL A 44 -2.62 1.53 12.68
CA VAL A 44 -1.18 1.75 12.54
C VAL A 44 -0.45 1.00 13.63
N LEU A 45 0.54 0.25 13.20
CA LEU A 45 1.45 -0.52 14.02
C LEU A 45 2.85 0.06 13.84
N THR A 46 3.32 0.81 14.82
CA THR A 46 4.68 1.35 14.82
C THR A 46 5.63 0.34 15.44
N ILE A 47 6.66 -0.03 14.70
CA ILE A 47 7.71 -0.95 15.15
C ILE A 47 9.07 -0.29 14.94
N GLU A 48 9.91 -0.32 15.95
CA GLU A 48 11.31 0.07 15.88
C GLU A 48 12.18 -1.16 15.65
N GLY A 49 13.04 -1.13 14.64
CA GLY A 49 13.93 -2.24 14.31
C GLY A 49 14.38 -2.27 12.85
N ASN A 50 15.06 -3.35 12.47
CA ASN A 50 15.42 -3.59 11.08
C ASN A 50 14.17 -3.95 10.27
N PRO A 51 13.89 -3.29 9.13
CA PRO A 51 12.72 -3.54 8.30
C PRO A 51 12.51 -5.00 7.87
N GLU A 52 13.59 -5.77 7.69
CA GLU A 52 13.51 -7.19 7.33
C GLU A 52 12.86 -8.04 8.45
N TYR A 53 13.15 -7.73 9.71
CA TYR A 53 12.59 -8.46 10.86
C TYR A 53 11.26 -7.89 11.34
N THR A 54 11.04 -6.59 11.17
CA THR A 54 9.80 -5.94 11.60
C THR A 54 8.61 -6.31 10.72
N PHE A 55 8.85 -6.69 9.45
CA PHE A 55 7.80 -7.13 8.52
C PHE A 55 7.03 -8.35 9.04
N ASP A 56 7.74 -9.42 9.44
CA ASP A 56 7.09 -10.63 9.97
C ASP A 56 6.32 -10.35 11.25
N THR A 57 6.88 -9.50 12.13
CA THR A 57 6.20 -9.05 13.35
C THR A 57 4.91 -8.32 13.01
N ALA A 58 4.95 -7.41 12.02
CA ALA A 58 3.77 -6.68 11.58
C ALA A 58 2.71 -7.61 10.98
N LEU A 59 3.11 -8.55 10.14
CA LEU A 59 2.20 -9.52 9.52
C LEU A 59 1.47 -10.37 10.56
N LEU A 60 2.21 -10.94 11.51
CA LEU A 60 1.64 -11.75 12.59
C LEU A 60 0.73 -10.93 13.52
N THR A 61 1.13 -9.69 13.83
CA THR A 61 0.34 -8.78 14.67
C THR A 61 -0.95 -8.40 13.95
N PHE A 62 -0.92 -7.99 12.70
CA PHE A 62 -2.14 -7.66 11.94
C PHE A 62 -3.07 -8.86 11.76
N HIS A 63 -2.53 -10.06 11.58
CA HIS A 63 -3.33 -11.27 11.54
C HIS A 63 -4.05 -11.50 12.87
N SER A 64 -3.33 -11.41 13.98
CA SER A 64 -3.87 -11.64 15.33
C SER A 64 -4.91 -10.57 15.70
N VAL A 65 -4.57 -9.30 15.52
CA VAL A 65 -5.48 -8.17 15.76
C VAL A 65 -6.69 -8.22 14.84
N GLY A 66 -6.47 -8.57 13.57
CA GLY A 66 -7.55 -8.72 12.60
C GLY A 66 -8.58 -9.77 13.01
N ARG A 67 -8.13 -10.90 13.57
CA ARG A 67 -9.03 -11.93 14.12
C ARG A 67 -9.79 -11.43 15.34
N LEU A 68 -9.11 -10.78 16.29
CA LEU A 68 -9.74 -10.24 17.51
C LEU A 68 -10.80 -9.19 17.19
N LEU A 69 -10.52 -8.30 16.25
CA LEU A 69 -11.42 -7.22 15.82
C LEU A 69 -12.40 -7.66 14.72
N LYS A 70 -12.37 -8.93 14.30
CA LYS A 70 -13.20 -9.48 13.21
C LYS A 70 -13.10 -8.68 11.90
N LEU A 71 -11.90 -8.22 11.56
CA LEU A 71 -11.65 -7.48 10.34
C LEU A 71 -11.55 -8.43 9.14
N SER A 72 -12.13 -8.03 8.02
CA SER A 72 -11.98 -8.76 6.76
C SER A 72 -10.50 -8.75 6.33
N PRO A 73 -10.01 -9.80 5.65
CA PRO A 73 -8.68 -9.79 5.07
C PRO A 73 -8.48 -8.57 4.18
N SER A 74 -7.39 -7.88 4.33
CA SER A 74 -7.02 -6.75 3.49
C SER A 74 -5.50 -6.69 3.36
N TYR A 75 -5.02 -5.92 2.39
CA TYR A 75 -3.61 -5.59 2.27
C TYR A 75 -3.14 -4.76 3.47
N PHE A 76 -1.84 -4.72 3.67
CA PHE A 76 -1.18 -3.77 4.57
C PHE A 76 0.01 -3.14 3.86
N SER A 77 0.53 -2.07 4.42
CA SER A 77 1.67 -1.34 3.87
C SER A 77 2.70 -1.05 4.95
N GLY A 78 3.95 -0.91 4.54
CA GLY A 78 5.01 -0.29 5.34
C GLY A 78 5.16 1.17 4.92
N ARG A 79 5.10 2.09 5.88
CA ARG A 79 5.26 3.53 5.67
C ARG A 79 6.51 4.00 6.38
N TYR A 80 7.32 4.76 5.66
CA TYR A 80 8.62 5.27 6.08
C TYR A 80 8.63 6.78 5.95
N ASP A 81 9.40 7.47 6.78
CA ASP A 81 9.52 8.92 6.69
C ASP A 81 10.06 9.36 5.33
N ASP A 82 11.03 8.61 4.79
CA ASP A 82 11.57 8.80 3.46
C ASP A 82 12.05 7.47 2.84
N TRP A 83 12.40 7.50 1.56
CA TRP A 83 12.96 6.34 0.86
C TRP A 83 14.37 5.99 1.34
N GLU A 84 15.17 6.97 1.65
CA GLU A 84 16.55 6.83 2.07
C GLU A 84 16.62 6.02 3.37
N SER A 85 15.74 6.27 4.33
CA SER A 85 15.58 5.46 5.56
C SER A 85 15.24 3.99 5.27
N ARG A 86 14.50 3.73 4.18
CA ARG A 86 14.15 2.37 3.76
C ARG A 86 15.30 1.67 3.03
N SER A 87 16.10 2.41 2.28
CA SER A 87 17.17 1.89 1.42
C SER A 87 18.45 1.60 2.18
N ASP A 88 18.74 2.34 3.24
CA ASP A 88 19.91 2.14 4.09
C ASP A 88 19.69 0.97 5.06
N ARG A 89 19.73 -0.24 4.50
CA ARG A 89 19.44 -1.50 5.19
C ARG A 89 20.56 -1.99 6.10
N SER A 90 21.66 -1.26 6.19
CA SER A 90 22.77 -1.66 7.02
C SER A 90 22.51 -1.35 8.48
N ASP A 91 22.20 -2.36 9.28
CA ASP A 91 22.32 -2.43 10.76
C ASP A 91 21.66 -1.31 11.60
N GLN A 92 21.04 -0.31 11.00
CA GLN A 92 20.40 0.77 11.75
C GLN A 92 18.94 0.44 12.04
N SER A 93 18.57 0.57 13.32
CA SER A 93 17.18 0.55 13.74
C SER A 93 16.44 1.72 13.10
N THR A 94 15.36 1.43 12.38
CA THR A 94 14.46 2.45 11.84
C THR A 94 13.06 2.26 12.41
N THR A 95 12.29 3.33 12.49
CA THR A 95 10.89 3.26 12.87
C THR A 95 10.05 3.06 11.61
N VAL A 96 9.24 2.02 11.60
CA VAL A 96 8.31 1.73 10.49
C VAL A 96 6.89 1.76 11.00
N ASP A 97 6.06 2.54 10.34
CA ASP A 97 4.61 2.49 10.51
C ASP A 97 4.02 1.47 9.54
N TYR A 98 3.67 0.29 10.03
CA TYR A 98 2.86 -0.63 9.26
C TYR A 98 1.40 -0.24 9.38
N VAL A 99 0.72 -0.15 8.23
CA VAL A 99 -0.61 0.45 8.13
C VAL A 99 -1.58 -0.51 7.48
N ARG A 100 -2.77 -0.60 8.05
CA ARG A 100 -3.87 -1.38 7.50
C ARG A 100 -5.16 -0.56 7.52
N PRO A 101 -5.87 -0.43 6.39
CA PRO A 101 -7.19 0.16 6.36
C PRO A 101 -8.17 -0.61 7.25
N VAL A 102 -9.02 0.12 7.97
CA VAL A 102 -10.07 -0.47 8.83
C VAL A 102 -11.41 0.22 8.58
N PRO A 103 -12.54 -0.43 8.90
CA PRO A 103 -13.85 0.18 8.78
C PRO A 103 -13.97 1.45 9.63
N GLU A 104 -14.66 2.46 9.13
CA GLU A 104 -14.95 3.71 9.86
C GLU A 104 -15.67 3.45 11.20
N THR A 105 -16.42 2.36 11.29
CA THR A 105 -17.15 1.94 12.50
C THR A 105 -16.26 1.44 13.63
N LEU A 106 -14.99 1.10 13.36
CA LEU A 106 -14.04 0.68 14.40
C LEU A 106 -13.67 1.89 15.27
N SER A 107 -14.17 1.98 16.49
CA SER A 107 -14.00 3.15 17.37
C SER A 107 -12.87 2.99 18.40
N SER A 108 -12.47 1.77 18.72
CA SER A 108 -11.41 1.50 19.70
C SER A 108 -10.71 0.17 19.42
N LEU A 109 -9.53 0.00 20.00
CA LEU A 109 -8.76 -1.26 19.97
C LEU A 109 -9.11 -2.20 21.14
N GLY A 110 -9.99 -1.78 22.05
CA GLY A 110 -10.43 -2.57 23.19
C GLY A 110 -9.28 -2.84 24.18
N THR A 111 -9.07 -4.14 24.46
CA THR A 111 -8.04 -4.61 25.41
C THR A 111 -6.66 -4.85 24.76
N ILE A 112 -6.51 -4.55 23.48
CA ILE A 112 -5.21 -4.69 22.81
C ILE A 112 -4.27 -3.63 23.38
N ARG A 113 -3.13 -4.08 23.90
CA ARG A 113 -2.15 -3.23 24.57
C ARG A 113 -0.87 -3.15 23.76
N ASP A 114 -0.20 -2.03 23.88
CA ASP A 114 1.15 -1.85 23.39
C ASP A 114 2.14 -2.74 24.17
N THR A 115 3.24 -3.06 23.52
CA THR A 115 4.43 -3.65 24.12
C THR A 115 5.56 -2.62 24.07
N ASP A 116 6.71 -2.93 24.69
CA ASP A 116 7.85 -1.99 24.74
C ASP A 116 8.38 -1.63 23.32
N THR A 117 8.18 -2.51 22.34
CA THR A 117 8.70 -2.32 20.98
C THR A 117 7.62 -2.14 19.91
N VAL A 118 6.35 -2.25 20.29
CA VAL A 118 5.21 -2.24 19.37
C VAL A 118 4.11 -1.35 19.90
N THR A 119 3.78 -0.31 19.15
CA THR A 119 2.66 0.59 19.48
C THR A 119 1.55 0.45 18.45
N LEU A 120 0.32 0.28 18.92
CA LEU A 120 -0.88 0.20 18.10
C LEU A 120 -1.76 1.42 18.30
N ARG A 121 -2.15 2.06 17.21
CA ARG A 121 -3.07 3.20 17.26
C ARG A 121 -4.08 3.18 16.10
N LEU A 122 -5.24 3.77 16.34
CA LEU A 122 -6.17 4.15 15.27
C LEU A 122 -5.88 5.60 14.89
N GLN A 123 -5.74 5.84 13.60
CA GLN A 123 -5.63 7.18 13.07
C GLN A 123 -6.54 7.37 11.86
N ARG A 124 -6.79 8.60 11.49
CA ARG A 124 -7.44 8.97 10.24
C ARG A 124 -6.38 9.57 9.32
N ARG A 125 -6.17 8.95 8.16
CA ARG A 125 -5.39 9.58 7.10
C ARG A 125 -6.29 10.58 6.39
N ASP A 126 -5.79 11.79 6.22
CA ASP A 126 -6.46 12.83 5.46
C ASP A 126 -6.37 12.56 3.94
N LYS A 127 -7.09 13.39 3.20
CA LYS A 127 -6.99 13.40 1.74
C LYS A 127 -5.57 13.73 1.31
N THR A 128 -4.91 12.78 0.63
CA THR A 128 -3.48 12.85 0.32
C THR A 128 -3.25 12.63 -1.17
N ARG A 129 -2.43 13.48 -1.80
CA ARG A 129 -2.02 13.30 -3.19
C ARG A 129 -0.78 12.42 -3.25
N ILE A 130 -0.82 11.36 -4.06
CA ILE A 130 0.27 10.41 -4.19
C ILE A 130 0.67 10.21 -5.64
N ALA A 131 1.95 9.89 -5.85
CA ALA A 131 2.45 9.23 -7.04
C ALA A 131 2.62 7.75 -6.73
N GLU A 132 2.18 6.88 -7.63
CA GLU A 132 2.20 5.43 -7.44
C GLU A 132 2.77 4.73 -8.66
N LEU A 133 3.56 3.69 -8.42
CA LEU A 133 4.03 2.74 -9.42
C LEU A 133 3.84 1.32 -8.89
N ARG A 134 3.30 0.41 -9.71
CA ARG A 134 3.30 -1.03 -9.41
C ARG A 134 4.66 -1.62 -9.76
N HIS A 135 5.30 -2.21 -8.79
CA HIS A 135 6.50 -3.01 -8.92
C HIS A 135 6.09 -4.49 -8.96
N GLN A 136 6.62 -5.23 -9.93
CA GLN A 136 6.51 -6.68 -10.00
C GLN A 136 7.90 -7.26 -10.04
N GLY A 137 8.19 -8.20 -9.14
CA GLY A 137 9.49 -8.85 -9.04
C GLY A 137 10.08 -8.82 -7.62
N PRO A 138 11.34 -9.27 -7.48
CA PRO A 138 12.00 -9.37 -6.19
C PRO A 138 12.26 -7.97 -5.58
N TYR A 139 12.23 -7.89 -4.27
CA TYR A 139 12.48 -6.63 -3.54
C TYR A 139 13.83 -5.99 -3.86
N ALA A 140 14.84 -6.80 -4.25
CA ALA A 140 16.15 -6.30 -4.67
C ALA A 140 16.08 -5.36 -5.90
N SER A 141 15.04 -5.45 -6.73
CA SER A 141 14.84 -4.58 -7.91
C SER A 141 13.94 -3.36 -7.66
N ILE A 142 13.44 -3.17 -6.44
CA ILE A 142 12.66 -1.98 -6.05
C ILE A 142 13.42 -0.66 -6.32
N PRO A 143 14.75 -0.52 -6.05
CA PRO A 143 15.48 0.71 -6.31
C PRO A 143 15.34 1.25 -7.73
N GLU A 144 15.31 0.38 -8.74
CA GLU A 144 15.11 0.76 -10.15
C GLU A 144 13.70 1.35 -10.38
N SER A 145 12.70 0.72 -9.77
CA SER A 145 11.30 1.19 -9.83
C SER A 145 11.13 2.54 -9.11
N ILE A 146 11.82 2.75 -7.99
CA ILE A 146 11.84 4.02 -7.27
C ILE A 146 12.46 5.12 -8.14
N LEU A 147 13.59 4.86 -8.79
CA LEU A 147 14.22 5.83 -9.68
C LEU A 147 13.26 6.26 -10.81
N ARG A 148 12.59 5.29 -11.42
CA ARG A 148 11.57 5.53 -12.46
C ARG A 148 10.41 6.37 -11.93
N LEU A 149 9.91 6.09 -10.72
CA LEU A 149 8.83 6.84 -10.10
C LEU A 149 9.24 8.27 -9.77
N LYS A 150 10.45 8.48 -9.22
CA LYS A 150 11.02 9.82 -8.95
C LYS A 150 11.16 10.65 -10.24
N GLN A 151 11.65 10.06 -11.33
CA GLN A 151 11.74 10.73 -12.63
C GLN A 151 10.35 11.12 -13.17
N PHE A 152 9.36 10.24 -13.02
CA PHE A 152 7.99 10.55 -13.42
C PHE A 152 7.41 11.71 -12.61
N ILE A 153 7.59 11.74 -11.28
CA ILE A 153 7.13 12.82 -10.39
C ILE A 153 7.70 14.16 -10.87
N ALA A 154 9.01 14.23 -11.09
CA ALA A 154 9.68 15.42 -11.57
C ALA A 154 9.17 15.87 -12.96
N SER A 155 8.92 14.93 -13.88
CA SER A 155 8.39 15.21 -15.22
C SER A 155 6.95 15.75 -15.23
N ARG A 156 6.26 15.68 -14.10
CA ARG A 156 4.88 16.14 -13.90
C ARG A 156 4.78 17.41 -13.06
N ASP A 157 5.88 18.13 -12.88
CA ASP A 157 5.94 19.34 -12.05
C ASP A 157 5.43 19.09 -10.62
N HIS A 158 5.88 18.00 -10.00
CA HIS A 158 5.57 17.65 -8.62
C HIS A 158 6.86 17.43 -7.83
N ASP A 159 6.83 17.77 -6.54
CA ASP A 159 7.85 17.47 -5.56
C ASP A 159 7.40 16.35 -4.63
N ILE A 160 8.32 15.50 -4.21
CA ILE A 160 8.08 14.54 -3.14
C ILE A 160 7.93 15.32 -1.83
N HIS A 161 6.88 14.99 -1.07
CA HIS A 161 6.57 15.63 0.18
C HIS A 161 5.93 14.60 1.13
N GLY A 162 6.50 14.44 2.33
CA GLY A 162 5.98 13.47 3.30
C GLY A 162 6.51 12.06 3.08
N PHE A 163 5.68 11.06 3.31
CA PHE A 163 6.10 9.67 3.44
C PHE A 163 6.38 8.95 2.11
N TYR A 164 7.16 7.87 2.23
CA TYR A 164 7.24 6.78 1.27
C TYR A 164 6.45 5.57 1.80
N GLU A 165 5.67 4.88 0.94
CA GLU A 165 4.82 3.74 1.34
C GLU A 165 4.99 2.58 0.35
N GLU A 166 5.20 1.37 0.88
CA GLU A 166 5.16 0.10 0.16
C GLU A 166 3.88 -0.64 0.52
N VAL A 167 2.95 -0.82 -0.45
CA VAL A 167 1.72 -1.61 -0.24
C VAL A 167 1.94 -3.02 -0.76
N TYR A 168 1.93 -4.00 0.12
CA TYR A 168 2.21 -5.40 -0.21
C TYR A 168 0.94 -6.08 -0.73
N LEU A 169 0.93 -6.41 -2.03
CA LEU A 169 -0.20 -7.08 -2.68
C LEU A 169 0.02 -8.59 -2.78
N ILE A 170 1.21 -9.01 -3.24
CA ILE A 170 1.66 -10.40 -3.29
C ILE A 170 3.08 -10.42 -2.76
N PHE A 171 3.34 -11.19 -1.72
CA PHE A 171 4.62 -11.25 -1.02
C PHE A 171 4.95 -12.68 -0.59
N GLU A 172 6.11 -12.90 0.01
CA GLU A 172 6.68 -14.23 0.27
C GLU A 172 5.80 -15.17 1.09
N ALA A 173 4.95 -14.68 1.96
CA ALA A 173 4.00 -15.52 2.69
C ALA A 173 2.84 -16.04 1.83
N MET A 174 2.64 -15.47 0.63
CA MET A 174 1.55 -15.81 -0.30
C MET A 174 2.07 -16.53 -1.56
N GLU A 175 3.29 -16.24 -2.00
CA GLU A 175 3.88 -16.73 -3.24
C GLU A 175 5.39 -17.02 -3.02
N GLN A 176 5.85 -18.17 -3.48
CA GLN A 176 7.26 -18.59 -3.32
C GLN A 176 8.18 -18.07 -4.43
N ASP A 177 7.60 -17.74 -5.60
CA ASP A 177 8.36 -17.23 -6.75
C ASP A 177 8.51 -15.71 -6.63
N PRO A 178 9.72 -15.18 -6.32
CA PRO A 178 9.93 -13.74 -6.17
C PRO A 178 9.59 -12.91 -7.42
N LEU A 179 9.60 -13.52 -8.62
CA LEU A 179 9.24 -12.83 -9.86
C LEU A 179 7.74 -12.48 -9.92
N LYS A 180 6.93 -13.07 -9.04
CA LYS A 180 5.49 -12.81 -8.94
C LYS A 180 5.12 -11.90 -7.77
N PHE A 181 6.07 -11.45 -6.97
CA PHE A 181 5.78 -10.48 -5.92
C PHE A 181 5.28 -9.18 -6.54
N GLU A 182 4.33 -8.55 -5.85
CA GLU A 182 3.71 -7.31 -6.29
C GLU A 182 3.61 -6.32 -5.15
N THR A 183 4.19 -5.14 -5.38
CA THR A 183 4.20 -4.04 -4.41
C THR A 183 3.79 -2.74 -5.10
N LEU A 184 2.89 -1.96 -4.51
CA LEU A 184 2.68 -0.58 -4.94
C LEU A 184 3.67 0.31 -4.19
N LEU A 185 4.46 1.05 -4.94
CA LEU A 185 5.42 2.02 -4.43
C LEU A 185 4.77 3.40 -4.51
N ARG A 186 4.69 4.11 -3.40
CA ARG A 186 3.97 5.38 -3.31
C ARG A 186 4.84 6.45 -2.66
N PHE A 187 4.82 7.63 -3.25
CA PHE A 187 5.29 8.85 -2.61
C PHE A 187 4.14 9.82 -2.40
N GLU A 188 4.08 10.45 -1.25
CA GLU A 188 3.28 11.65 -1.09
C GLU A 188 3.91 12.77 -1.92
N VAL A 189 3.06 13.48 -2.69
CA VAL A 189 3.53 14.52 -3.62
C VAL A 189 2.68 15.78 -3.54
N ARG A 190 3.31 16.91 -3.87
CA ARG A 190 2.63 18.20 -4.05
C ARG A 190 3.05 18.82 -5.39
N PRO A 191 2.20 19.67 -5.99
CA PRO A 191 2.63 20.46 -7.13
C PRO A 191 3.86 21.31 -6.77
N THR A 192 4.86 21.35 -7.64
CA THR A 192 6.01 22.23 -7.48
C THR A 192 5.52 23.67 -7.45
N SER A 193 5.87 24.39 -6.40
CA SER A 193 5.60 25.83 -6.32
C SER A 193 6.41 26.52 -7.40
N LYS A 194 5.80 26.84 -8.56
CA LYS A 194 6.40 27.80 -9.46
C LYS A 194 6.45 29.11 -8.68
N ILE A 195 7.64 29.50 -8.23
CA ILE A 195 7.84 30.83 -7.71
C ILE A 195 7.41 31.76 -8.86
N ALA A 196 6.25 32.40 -8.69
CA ALA A 196 5.81 33.46 -9.56
C ALA A 196 6.77 34.62 -9.27
N GLY A 197 7.85 34.70 -10.06
CA GLY A 197 8.87 35.69 -9.86
C GLY A 197 9.88 35.62 -10.99
N GLU A 198 9.66 36.34 -12.05
CA GLU A 198 10.53 37.41 -12.59
C GLU A 198 9.91 37.92 -13.87
#